data_f907ada45ec59bbbca6216d3d3b11f77
#
_entry.id   f907ada45ec59bbbca6216d3d3b11f77
#
_cell.length_a   1.000
_cell.length_b   1.000
_cell.length_c   1.000
_cell.angle_alpha   90.00
_cell.angle_beta   90.00
_cell.angle_gamma   90.00
#
_symmetry.space_group_name_H-M   'P 1'
#
loop_
_entity.id
_entity.type
_entity.pdbx_description
1 polymer ?
#
loop_
_entity_poly.entity_id
_entity_poly.type
_entity_poly.pdbx_seq_one_letter_code
_entity_poly.pdbx_strand_id
1 'polypeptide(L)'
;MNIGQVLEIHLSLAAKALGFNVATPIFNGANEKDIQDTLELANDYVNLEWDEFKEKHGEELLPEVLDYLYENRDHRKLWKGVPISKEGKVRLRDGRTGEEFDSMVTIGHMHYLKLHHLVDDKIHARSTGPYSLVTQQPLGGKAQFGGQRFGEMEVWALEGFGAANILQEILTIKSDDVMGRAKAYEAIVKGENLPKPGIPEAMNVLLHELRGLALSVKLE
;
A
#
# COMPACT_ATOMS: atom_id res chain seq x y z
N MET A 1 -6.64 -13.99 -5.25
CA MET A 1 -6.88 -12.66 -4.67
C MET A 1 -7.39 -11.67 -5.70
N ASN A 2 -6.78 -11.58 -6.88
CA ASN A 2 -7.16 -10.59 -7.90
C ASN A 2 -8.33 -11.01 -8.81
N ILE A 3 -8.74 -12.29 -8.84
CA ILE A 3 -9.88 -12.78 -9.62
C ILE A 3 -11.19 -12.14 -9.15
N GLY A 4 -11.36 -11.96 -7.83
CA GLY A 4 -12.51 -11.26 -7.27
C GLY A 4 -12.65 -9.82 -7.77
N GLN A 5 -11.55 -9.10 -7.98
CA GLN A 5 -11.56 -7.74 -8.54
C GLN A 5 -12.02 -7.71 -10.00
N VAL A 6 -11.65 -8.72 -10.79
CA VAL A 6 -12.13 -8.86 -12.18
C VAL A 6 -13.63 -9.11 -12.19
N LEU A 7 -14.13 -10.03 -11.36
CA LEU A 7 -15.57 -10.29 -11.22
C LEU A 7 -16.34 -9.06 -10.72
N GLU A 8 -15.75 -8.29 -9.78
CA GLU A 8 -16.33 -7.03 -9.31
C GLU A 8 -16.50 -6.02 -10.45
N ILE A 9 -15.51 -5.86 -11.32
CA ILE A 9 -15.58 -4.94 -12.47
C ILE A 9 -16.75 -5.32 -13.40
N HIS A 10 -16.93 -6.60 -13.70
CA HIS A 10 -18.01 -7.08 -14.55
C HIS A 10 -19.38 -6.85 -13.92
N LEU A 11 -19.56 -7.27 -12.67
CA LEU A 11 -20.83 -7.13 -11.97
C LEU A 11 -21.18 -5.66 -11.71
N SER A 12 -20.19 -4.82 -11.44
CA SER A 12 -20.38 -3.39 -11.24
C SER A 12 -20.82 -2.64 -12.50
N LEU A 13 -20.38 -3.10 -13.66
CA LEU A 13 -20.87 -2.58 -14.95
C LEU A 13 -22.36 -2.83 -15.10
N ALA A 14 -22.81 -4.07 -14.86
CA ALA A 14 -24.21 -4.43 -14.90
C ALA A 14 -25.04 -3.66 -13.86
N ALA A 15 -24.57 -3.62 -12.61
CA ALA A 15 -25.23 -2.88 -11.52
C ALA A 15 -25.40 -1.40 -11.84
N LYS A 16 -24.38 -0.78 -12.46
CA LYS A 16 -24.43 0.62 -12.85
C LYS A 16 -25.41 0.87 -14.00
N ALA A 17 -25.50 -0.05 -14.96
CA ALA A 17 -26.44 0.03 -16.07
C ALA A 17 -27.89 -0.16 -15.60
N LEU A 18 -28.12 -1.08 -14.65
CA LEU A 18 -29.43 -1.35 -14.06
C LEU A 18 -29.84 -0.33 -12.99
N GLY A 19 -28.89 0.42 -12.42
CA GLY A 19 -29.15 1.49 -11.46
C GLY A 19 -29.31 1.02 -10.01
N PHE A 20 -28.83 -0.17 -9.61
CA PHE A 20 -28.91 -0.67 -8.25
C PHE A 20 -27.55 -1.02 -7.65
N ASN A 21 -27.52 -1.16 -6.31
CA ASN A 21 -26.34 -1.59 -5.59
C ASN A 21 -26.38 -3.10 -5.35
N VAL A 22 -25.25 -3.77 -5.58
CA VAL A 22 -25.11 -5.20 -5.35
C VAL A 22 -24.26 -5.44 -4.12
N ALA A 23 -24.76 -6.27 -3.20
CA ALA A 23 -24.02 -6.78 -2.05
C ALA A 23 -23.88 -8.30 -2.17
N THR A 24 -22.64 -8.78 -2.18
CA THR A 24 -22.34 -10.21 -2.29
C THR A 24 -21.70 -10.69 -0.99
N PRO A 25 -22.41 -11.51 -0.17
CA PRO A 25 -21.81 -12.11 1.03
C PRO A 25 -20.65 -13.04 0.68
N ILE A 26 -19.67 -13.16 1.60
CA ILE A 26 -18.44 -13.93 1.35
C ILE A 26 -18.71 -15.40 0.99
N PHE A 27 -19.67 -16.04 1.68
CA PHE A 27 -19.97 -17.47 1.52
C PHE A 27 -21.17 -17.76 0.63
N ASN A 28 -21.85 -16.73 0.13
CA ASN A 28 -22.98 -16.86 -0.79
C ASN A 28 -22.91 -15.73 -1.83
N GLY A 29 -21.77 -15.65 -2.50
CA GLY A 29 -21.52 -14.66 -3.54
C GLY A 29 -22.07 -15.09 -4.90
N ALA A 30 -22.00 -14.19 -5.87
CA ALA A 30 -22.37 -14.45 -7.24
C ALA A 30 -21.33 -15.36 -7.93
N ASN A 31 -21.81 -16.33 -8.69
CA ASN A 31 -21.00 -17.17 -9.56
C ASN A 31 -20.74 -16.47 -10.90
N GLU A 32 -19.81 -17.00 -11.68
CA GLU A 32 -19.50 -16.47 -13.02
C GLU A 32 -20.73 -16.43 -13.93
N LYS A 33 -21.55 -17.47 -13.87
CA LYS A 33 -22.78 -17.56 -14.64
C LYS A 33 -23.79 -16.48 -14.25
N ASP A 34 -23.97 -16.25 -12.95
CA ASP A 34 -24.89 -15.22 -12.43
C ASP A 34 -24.48 -13.82 -12.92
N ILE A 35 -23.16 -13.58 -13.00
CA ILE A 35 -22.61 -12.32 -13.52
C ILE A 35 -22.88 -12.17 -15.01
N GLN A 36 -22.69 -13.23 -15.79
CA GLN A 36 -22.95 -13.22 -17.24
C GLN A 36 -24.43 -13.00 -17.54
N ASP A 37 -25.32 -13.69 -16.81
CA ASP A 37 -26.77 -13.54 -16.94
C ASP A 37 -27.21 -12.11 -16.54
N THR A 38 -26.59 -11.53 -15.51
CA THR A 38 -26.84 -10.14 -15.10
C THR A 38 -26.35 -9.12 -16.14
N LEU A 39 -25.23 -9.39 -16.81
CA LEU A 39 -24.74 -8.55 -17.91
C LEU A 39 -25.66 -8.59 -19.11
N GLU A 40 -26.19 -9.76 -19.45
CA GLU A 40 -27.19 -9.92 -20.52
C GLU A 40 -28.48 -9.18 -20.19
N LEU A 41 -28.99 -9.33 -18.98
CA LEU A 41 -30.12 -8.57 -18.46
C LEU A 41 -29.92 -7.07 -18.57
N ALA A 42 -28.72 -6.59 -18.18
CA ALA A 42 -28.36 -5.18 -18.26
C ALA A 42 -28.31 -4.66 -19.70
N ASN A 43 -27.77 -5.46 -20.62
CA ASN A 43 -27.76 -5.13 -22.05
C ASN A 43 -29.16 -5.01 -22.62
N ASP A 44 -30.00 -5.97 -22.31
CA ASP A 44 -31.40 -5.99 -22.78
C ASP A 44 -32.21 -4.84 -22.18
N TYR A 45 -32.06 -4.57 -20.88
CA TYR A 45 -32.69 -3.43 -20.22
C TYR A 45 -32.33 -2.09 -20.87
N VAL A 46 -31.07 -1.91 -21.27
CA VAL A 46 -30.58 -0.66 -21.87
C VAL A 46 -31.01 -0.49 -23.32
N ASN A 47 -31.00 -1.56 -24.12
CA ASN A 47 -31.12 -1.48 -25.58
C ASN A 47 -32.51 -1.86 -26.13
N LEU A 48 -33.28 -2.74 -25.45
CA LEU A 48 -34.63 -3.12 -25.89
C LEU A 48 -35.68 -2.08 -25.45
N GLU A 49 -36.77 -1.99 -26.13
CA GLU A 49 -37.92 -1.22 -25.64
C GLU A 49 -38.55 -1.93 -24.43
N TRP A 50 -39.28 -1.16 -23.59
CA TRP A 50 -39.78 -1.70 -22.32
C TRP A 50 -40.68 -2.89 -22.43
N ASP A 51 -41.54 -2.88 -23.43
CA ASP A 51 -42.51 -3.95 -23.65
C ASP A 51 -41.81 -5.25 -24.10
N GLU A 52 -40.80 -5.14 -24.96
CA GLU A 52 -39.95 -6.26 -25.40
C GLU A 52 -39.12 -6.81 -24.24
N PHE A 53 -38.56 -5.94 -23.42
CA PHE A 53 -37.80 -6.33 -22.23
C PHE A 53 -38.69 -7.10 -21.24
N LYS A 54 -39.93 -6.61 -21.00
CA LYS A 54 -40.87 -7.25 -20.10
C LYS A 54 -41.36 -8.60 -20.65
N GLU A 55 -41.55 -8.74 -21.96
CA GLU A 55 -41.93 -10.01 -22.59
C GLU A 55 -40.80 -11.05 -22.43
N LYS A 56 -39.54 -10.62 -22.56
CA LYS A 56 -38.38 -11.53 -22.48
C LYS A 56 -38.02 -11.93 -21.03
N HIS A 57 -38.06 -11.02 -20.07
CA HIS A 57 -37.57 -11.23 -18.71
C HIS A 57 -38.65 -11.15 -17.63
N GLY A 58 -39.90 -10.82 -17.99
CA GLY A 58 -40.95 -10.56 -17.01
C GLY A 58 -41.39 -11.78 -16.17
N GLU A 59 -41.19 -12.99 -16.69
CA GLU A 59 -41.49 -14.23 -15.97
C GLU A 59 -40.36 -14.65 -15.02
N GLU A 60 -39.13 -14.26 -15.30
CA GLU A 60 -37.93 -14.62 -14.50
C GLU A 60 -37.65 -13.66 -13.37
N LEU A 61 -38.04 -12.40 -13.54
CA LEU A 61 -37.76 -11.34 -12.55
C LEU A 61 -38.89 -11.22 -11.52
N LEU A 62 -38.49 -10.92 -10.28
CA LEU A 62 -39.46 -10.60 -9.23
C LEU A 62 -40.21 -9.32 -9.57
N PRO A 63 -41.54 -9.26 -9.28
CA PRO A 63 -42.37 -8.07 -9.55
C PRO A 63 -41.79 -6.77 -8.98
N GLU A 64 -41.19 -6.83 -7.77
CA GLU A 64 -40.54 -5.69 -7.10
C GLU A 64 -39.36 -5.15 -7.91
N VAL A 65 -38.59 -6.03 -8.53
CA VAL A 65 -37.45 -5.65 -9.39
C VAL A 65 -37.94 -5.00 -10.67
N LEU A 66 -39.02 -5.55 -11.29
CA LEU A 66 -39.62 -4.96 -12.49
C LEU A 66 -40.17 -3.56 -12.21
N ASP A 67 -40.85 -3.37 -11.10
CA ASP A 67 -41.36 -2.04 -10.69
C ASP A 67 -40.23 -1.05 -10.46
N TYR A 68 -39.15 -1.48 -9.78
CA TYR A 68 -37.97 -0.67 -9.58
C TYR A 68 -37.31 -0.25 -10.90
N LEU A 69 -37.11 -1.19 -11.82
CA LEU A 69 -36.51 -0.91 -13.13
C LEU A 69 -37.40 0.01 -13.98
N TYR A 70 -38.72 -0.10 -13.85
CA TYR A 70 -39.66 0.79 -14.50
C TYR A 70 -39.64 2.22 -13.97
N GLU A 71 -39.58 2.37 -12.66
CA GLU A 71 -39.45 3.68 -12.01
C GLU A 71 -38.14 4.39 -12.37
N ASN A 72 -37.04 3.63 -12.48
CA ASN A 72 -35.69 4.13 -12.80
C ASN A 72 -35.38 4.18 -14.31
N ARG A 73 -36.39 4.10 -15.17
CA ARG A 73 -36.21 4.11 -16.64
C ARG A 73 -35.50 5.33 -17.22
N ASP A 74 -35.47 6.43 -16.51
CA ASP A 74 -34.72 7.63 -16.93
C ASP A 74 -33.22 7.43 -16.84
N HIS A 75 -32.76 6.59 -15.92
CA HIS A 75 -31.35 6.17 -15.85
C HIS A 75 -30.92 5.38 -17.08
N ARG A 76 -31.80 4.54 -17.62
CA ARG A 76 -31.62 3.79 -18.86
C ARG A 76 -31.26 4.68 -20.05
N LYS A 77 -31.82 5.88 -20.14
CA LYS A 77 -31.55 6.81 -21.25
C LYS A 77 -30.08 7.21 -21.37
N LEU A 78 -29.34 7.21 -20.26
CA LEU A 78 -27.91 7.52 -20.23
C LEU A 78 -27.04 6.45 -20.89
N TRP A 79 -27.57 5.21 -20.94
CA TRP A 79 -26.86 4.04 -21.46
C TRP A 79 -27.40 3.56 -22.81
N LYS A 80 -28.47 4.16 -23.32
CA LYS A 80 -29.13 3.74 -24.58
C LYS A 80 -28.13 3.77 -25.73
N GLY A 81 -28.01 2.62 -26.43
CA GLY A 81 -27.09 2.46 -27.54
C GLY A 81 -25.67 1.99 -27.18
N VAL A 82 -25.38 1.77 -25.88
CA VAL A 82 -24.12 1.17 -25.45
C VAL A 82 -24.28 -0.35 -25.43
N PRO A 83 -23.59 -1.11 -26.31
CA PRO A 83 -23.66 -2.58 -26.27
C PRO A 83 -22.82 -3.08 -25.08
N ILE A 84 -23.49 -3.83 -24.19
CA ILE A 84 -22.84 -4.51 -23.06
C ILE A 84 -22.72 -5.99 -23.44
N SER A 85 -21.49 -6.47 -23.68
CA SER A 85 -21.28 -7.88 -23.99
C SER A 85 -21.38 -8.75 -22.74
N LYS A 86 -21.72 -10.05 -22.90
CA LYS A 86 -21.64 -11.05 -21.81
C LYS A 86 -20.25 -11.13 -21.16
N GLU A 87 -19.22 -10.72 -21.88
CA GLU A 87 -17.84 -10.67 -21.42
C GLU A 87 -17.49 -9.36 -20.71
N GLY A 88 -18.44 -8.44 -20.52
CA GLY A 88 -18.21 -7.14 -19.89
C GLY A 88 -17.29 -6.20 -20.67
N LYS A 89 -17.19 -6.41 -21.99
CA LYS A 89 -16.33 -5.62 -22.88
C LYS A 89 -17.15 -4.63 -23.69
N VAL A 90 -16.61 -3.44 -23.83
CA VAL A 90 -17.23 -2.33 -24.58
C VAL A 90 -16.20 -1.76 -25.56
N ARG A 91 -16.70 -1.29 -26.72
CA ARG A 91 -15.86 -0.59 -27.69
C ARG A 91 -15.63 0.85 -27.22
N LEU A 92 -14.38 1.18 -27.00
CA LEU A 92 -13.95 2.52 -26.57
C LEU A 92 -13.29 3.29 -27.70
N ARG A 93 -13.28 4.62 -27.56
CA ARG A 93 -12.59 5.55 -28.44
C ARG A 93 -11.60 6.39 -27.66
N ASP A 94 -10.46 6.73 -28.29
CA ASP A 94 -9.52 7.67 -27.72
C ASP A 94 -10.16 9.07 -27.67
N GLY A 95 -10.22 9.66 -26.49
CA GLY A 95 -10.81 10.98 -26.26
C GLY A 95 -10.02 12.14 -26.95
N ARG A 96 -8.81 11.91 -27.42
CA ARG A 96 -7.97 12.90 -28.10
C ARG A 96 -8.12 12.85 -29.61
N THR A 97 -8.06 11.64 -30.19
CA THR A 97 -8.09 11.41 -31.64
C THR A 97 -9.48 11.10 -32.15
N GLY A 98 -10.37 10.56 -31.30
CA GLY A 98 -11.69 10.05 -31.68
C GLY A 98 -11.65 8.68 -32.34
N GLU A 99 -10.47 8.08 -32.54
CA GLU A 99 -10.29 6.76 -33.14
C GLU A 99 -10.71 5.65 -32.19
N GLU A 100 -11.20 4.55 -32.72
CA GLU A 100 -11.56 3.36 -31.93
C GLU A 100 -10.31 2.58 -31.55
N PHE A 101 -10.32 2.00 -30.33
CA PHE A 101 -9.29 1.04 -29.93
C PHE A 101 -9.38 -0.24 -30.77
N ASP A 102 -8.23 -0.85 -31.05
CA ASP A 102 -8.14 -2.06 -31.88
C ASP A 102 -8.93 -3.25 -31.32
N SER A 103 -9.09 -3.31 -30.00
CA SER A 103 -9.82 -4.38 -29.30
C SER A 103 -10.87 -3.83 -28.37
N MET A 104 -11.90 -4.65 -28.09
CA MET A 104 -12.87 -4.35 -27.02
C MET A 104 -12.19 -4.34 -25.65
N VAL A 105 -12.55 -3.40 -24.81
CA VAL A 105 -11.95 -3.16 -23.49
C VAL A 105 -12.96 -3.47 -22.39
N THR A 106 -12.50 -4.18 -21.35
CA THR A 106 -13.28 -4.39 -20.13
C THR A 106 -13.32 -3.10 -19.33
N ILE A 107 -14.53 -2.64 -18.99
CA ILE A 107 -14.75 -1.46 -18.14
C ILE A 107 -15.67 -1.80 -16.98
N GLY A 108 -15.59 -1.04 -15.93
CA GLY A 108 -16.47 -1.17 -14.76
C GLY A 108 -16.00 -0.30 -13.62
N HIS A 109 -16.63 -0.46 -12.49
CA HIS A 109 -16.29 0.27 -11.26
C HIS A 109 -15.62 -0.68 -10.28
N MET A 110 -14.57 -0.23 -9.64
CA MET A 110 -13.85 -0.98 -8.62
C MET A 110 -13.66 -0.12 -7.37
N HIS A 111 -13.75 -0.73 -6.20
CA HIS A 111 -13.52 -0.04 -4.95
C HIS A 111 -12.03 0.15 -4.69
N TYR A 112 -11.62 1.39 -4.46
CA TYR A 112 -10.29 1.74 -4.01
C TYR A 112 -10.36 2.28 -2.59
N LEU A 113 -9.59 1.66 -1.70
CA LEU A 113 -9.51 2.07 -0.30
C LEU A 113 -8.16 2.74 -0.03
N LYS A 114 -8.19 3.92 0.57
CA LYS A 114 -7.00 4.54 1.13
C LYS A 114 -6.72 3.92 2.50
N LEU A 115 -5.58 3.21 2.61
CA LEU A 115 -5.18 2.60 3.87
C LEU A 115 -4.45 3.61 4.76
N HIS A 116 -4.49 3.41 6.09
CA HIS A 116 -3.80 4.25 7.07
C HIS A 116 -2.26 4.08 7.08
N HIS A 117 -1.71 3.36 6.12
CA HIS A 117 -0.25 3.26 5.91
C HIS A 117 0.29 4.47 5.13
N LEU A 118 0.04 5.65 5.66
CA LEU A 118 0.46 6.91 5.04
C LEU A 118 1.96 7.12 5.20
N VAL A 119 2.60 7.65 4.18
CA VAL A 119 4.04 7.94 4.18
C VAL A 119 4.41 8.96 5.25
N ASP A 120 3.57 9.96 5.48
CA ASP A 120 3.81 11.01 6.46
C ASP A 120 3.93 10.48 7.90
N ASP A 121 3.22 9.39 8.21
CA ASP A 121 3.32 8.73 9.51
C ASP A 121 4.57 7.85 9.65
N LYS A 122 5.18 7.45 8.54
CA LYS A 122 6.32 6.52 8.52
C LYS A 122 7.65 7.18 8.17
N ILE A 123 7.63 8.28 7.40
CA ILE A 123 8.85 9.00 7.06
C ILE A 123 9.48 9.57 8.31
N HIS A 124 10.77 9.29 8.49
CA HIS A 124 11.52 9.74 9.64
C HIS A 124 13.00 9.93 9.28
N ALA A 125 13.58 11.00 9.79
CA ALA A 125 15.01 11.30 9.68
C ALA A 125 15.54 11.85 11.01
N ARG A 126 16.82 11.66 11.26
CA ARG A 126 17.49 12.17 12.46
C ARG A 126 18.93 12.57 12.14
N SER A 127 19.35 13.69 12.66
CA SER A 127 20.78 14.05 12.77
C SER A 127 21.27 13.82 14.19
N THR A 128 20.83 14.62 15.13
CA THR A 128 21.07 14.49 16.56
C THR A 128 19.73 14.45 17.30
N GLY A 129 19.69 13.85 18.49
CA GLY A 129 18.45 13.73 19.26
C GLY A 129 18.72 13.11 20.63
N PRO A 130 17.68 12.62 21.32
CA PRO A 130 17.82 12.02 22.64
C PRO A 130 18.60 10.71 22.61
N TYR A 131 19.35 10.45 23.67
CA TYR A 131 20.15 9.26 23.88
C TYR A 131 19.77 8.57 25.17
N SER A 132 20.03 7.26 25.28
CA SER A 132 19.89 6.50 26.52
C SER A 132 20.93 6.99 27.56
N LEU A 133 20.52 7.02 28.82
CA LEU A 133 21.41 7.46 29.89
C LEU A 133 22.58 6.50 30.17
N VAL A 134 22.31 5.19 30.10
CA VAL A 134 23.32 4.18 30.46
C VAL A 134 24.25 3.86 29.29
N THR A 135 23.68 3.49 28.15
CA THR A 135 24.45 3.05 27.00
C THR A 135 24.86 4.15 26.05
N GLN A 136 24.35 5.38 26.24
CA GLN A 136 24.59 6.53 25.38
C GLN A 136 24.24 6.28 23.89
N GLN A 137 23.44 5.28 23.62
CA GLN A 137 22.94 4.97 22.28
C GLN A 137 21.71 5.81 21.91
N PRO A 138 21.49 6.12 20.65
CA PRO A 138 20.27 6.78 20.21
C PRO A 138 19.04 5.98 20.62
N LEU A 139 17.97 6.66 21.07
CA LEU A 139 16.68 6.02 21.30
C LEU A 139 16.08 5.52 19.99
N GLY A 140 15.16 4.54 20.04
CA GLY A 140 14.45 4.01 18.90
C GLY A 140 13.09 4.67 18.68
N GLY A 141 12.59 4.60 17.44
CA GLY A 141 11.24 5.00 17.09
C GLY A 141 11.06 6.47 16.70
N LYS A 142 10.12 6.71 15.78
CA LYS A 142 9.80 8.04 15.26
C LYS A 142 9.27 8.98 16.35
N ALA A 143 8.41 8.49 17.23
CA ALA A 143 7.79 9.29 18.30
C ALA A 143 8.82 9.90 19.28
N GLN A 144 9.95 9.24 19.48
CA GLN A 144 11.03 9.66 20.35
C GLN A 144 12.16 10.38 19.60
N PHE A 145 11.93 10.72 18.35
CA PHE A 145 12.98 11.26 17.47
C PHE A 145 14.22 10.38 17.47
N GLY A 146 14.01 9.07 17.39
CA GLY A 146 15.05 8.05 17.51
C GLY A 146 15.81 7.77 16.23
N GLY A 147 16.88 7.00 16.33
CA GLY A 147 17.67 6.53 15.21
C GLY A 147 17.19 5.18 14.66
N GLN A 148 17.77 4.78 13.53
CA GLN A 148 17.56 3.47 12.96
C GLN A 148 18.40 2.42 13.71
N ARG A 149 17.85 1.21 13.85
CA ARG A 149 18.60 0.12 14.45
C ARG A 149 19.51 -0.52 13.39
N PHE A 150 20.79 -0.57 13.69
CA PHE A 150 21.77 -1.36 12.95
C PHE A 150 21.98 -2.68 13.70
N GLY A 151 21.30 -3.74 13.24
CA GLY A 151 21.28 -5.02 13.93
C GLY A 151 22.51 -5.89 13.62
N GLU A 152 22.52 -7.09 14.19
CA GLU A 152 23.61 -8.05 14.01
C GLU A 152 23.78 -8.49 12.55
N MET A 153 22.67 -8.71 11.84
CA MET A 153 22.72 -9.11 10.43
C MET A 153 23.30 -8.01 9.53
N GLU A 154 23.01 -6.75 9.80
CA GLU A 154 23.57 -5.61 9.08
C GLU A 154 25.09 -5.47 9.34
N VAL A 155 25.54 -5.82 10.55
CA VAL A 155 26.97 -5.91 10.89
C VAL A 155 27.64 -6.99 10.06
N TRP A 156 27.05 -8.17 9.95
CA TRP A 156 27.59 -9.27 9.11
C TRP A 156 27.69 -8.88 7.63
N ALA A 157 26.75 -8.10 7.14
CA ALA A 157 26.81 -7.61 5.78
C ALA A 157 28.03 -6.71 5.54
N LEU A 158 28.35 -5.81 6.45
CA LEU A 158 29.54 -4.97 6.36
C LEU A 158 30.84 -5.74 6.54
N GLU A 159 30.83 -6.75 7.40
CA GLU A 159 31.96 -7.69 7.54
C GLU A 159 32.20 -8.45 6.23
N GLY A 160 31.14 -8.94 5.60
CA GLY A 160 31.21 -9.65 4.32
C GLY A 160 31.78 -8.79 3.19
N PHE A 161 31.54 -7.48 3.21
CA PHE A 161 32.15 -6.52 2.27
C PHE A 161 33.56 -6.07 2.67
N GLY A 162 34.06 -6.42 3.87
CA GLY A 162 35.34 -5.98 4.38
C GLY A 162 35.38 -4.46 4.72
N ALA A 163 34.22 -3.84 4.94
CA ALA A 163 34.09 -2.40 5.18
C ALA A 163 34.32 -2.03 6.67
N ALA A 164 35.48 -2.34 7.19
CA ALA A 164 35.82 -2.19 8.61
C ALA A 164 35.74 -0.73 9.10
N ASN A 165 36.19 0.22 8.31
CA ASN A 165 36.17 1.63 8.67
C ASN A 165 34.74 2.18 8.78
N ILE A 166 33.85 1.76 7.88
CA ILE A 166 32.43 2.14 7.91
C ILE A 166 31.76 1.53 9.14
N LEU A 167 32.03 0.25 9.42
CA LEU A 167 31.52 -0.42 10.61
C LEU A 167 31.96 0.28 11.89
N GLN A 168 33.23 0.64 12.00
CA GLN A 168 33.76 1.39 13.15
C GLN A 168 33.07 2.75 13.30
N GLU A 169 32.88 3.49 12.22
CA GLU A 169 32.18 4.77 12.23
C GLU A 169 30.73 4.64 12.71
N ILE A 170 29.99 3.65 12.22
CA ILE A 170 28.62 3.39 12.62
C ILE A 170 28.52 3.04 14.11
N LEU A 171 29.44 2.24 14.62
CA LEU A 171 29.43 1.79 16.01
C LEU A 171 29.92 2.86 17.03
N THR A 172 30.66 3.85 16.60
CA THR A 172 31.31 4.85 17.49
C THR A 172 30.76 6.24 17.31
N ILE A 173 31.31 7.01 16.38
CA ILE A 173 31.00 8.44 16.20
C ILE A 173 29.56 8.72 15.76
N LYS A 174 28.90 7.77 15.14
CA LYS A 174 27.49 7.87 14.78
C LYS A 174 26.54 7.31 15.85
N SER A 175 27.05 6.66 16.89
CA SER A 175 26.24 5.98 17.90
C SER A 175 26.56 6.44 19.33
N ASP A 176 27.50 5.80 20.01
CA ASP A 176 27.66 5.89 21.46
C ASP A 176 28.96 6.52 21.93
N ASP A 177 29.87 6.97 21.06
CA ASP A 177 31.02 7.79 21.41
C ASP A 177 30.59 9.24 21.67
N VAL A 178 30.44 9.61 22.96
CA VAL A 178 29.93 10.91 23.38
C VAL A 178 30.82 12.06 22.90
N MET A 179 32.14 11.93 23.03
CA MET A 179 33.10 12.97 22.61
C MET A 179 33.24 12.98 21.08
N GLY A 180 33.26 11.81 20.47
CA GLY A 180 33.34 11.66 19.02
C GLY A 180 32.16 12.27 18.28
N ARG A 181 30.95 12.15 18.80
CA ARG A 181 29.73 12.77 18.22
C ARG A 181 29.86 14.30 18.12
N ALA A 182 30.27 14.94 19.20
CA ALA A 182 30.43 16.40 19.23
C ALA A 182 31.49 16.89 18.24
N LYS A 183 32.64 16.24 18.23
CA LYS A 183 33.73 16.56 17.29
C LYS A 183 33.37 16.27 15.85
N ALA A 184 32.65 15.18 15.59
CA ALA A 184 32.18 14.83 14.24
C ALA A 184 31.20 15.89 13.70
N TYR A 185 30.27 16.36 14.53
CA TYR A 185 29.37 17.43 14.15
C TYR A 185 30.07 18.74 13.86
N GLU A 186 31.04 19.10 14.69
CA GLU A 186 31.91 20.28 14.51
C GLU A 186 32.72 20.20 13.19
N ALA A 187 33.32 19.04 12.91
CA ALA A 187 34.07 18.80 11.68
C ALA A 187 33.18 18.90 10.42
N ILE A 188 31.95 18.37 10.46
CA ILE A 188 30.99 18.48 9.35
C ILE A 188 30.63 19.96 9.10
N VAL A 189 30.37 20.74 10.16
CA VAL A 189 30.03 22.17 10.03
C VAL A 189 31.21 22.98 9.48
N LYS A 190 32.44 22.65 9.87
CA LYS A 190 33.65 23.32 9.40
C LYS A 190 34.15 22.82 8.04
N GLY A 191 33.62 21.69 7.54
CA GLY A 191 34.09 21.06 6.31
C GLY A 191 35.46 20.35 6.46
N GLU A 192 35.79 19.94 7.67
CA GLU A 192 37.03 19.22 8.01
C GLU A 192 36.82 17.69 7.93
N ASN A 193 37.88 16.93 7.95
CA ASN A 193 37.83 15.48 8.01
C ASN A 193 37.26 15.00 9.36
N LEU A 194 36.54 13.90 9.34
CA LEU A 194 36.03 13.29 10.58
C LEU A 194 37.14 12.89 11.52
N PRO A 195 36.96 13.07 12.84
CA PRO A 195 37.94 12.68 13.84
C PRO A 195 38.12 11.17 13.91
N LYS A 196 39.26 10.71 14.42
CA LYS A 196 39.45 9.29 14.70
C LYS A 196 38.43 8.85 15.77
N PRO A 197 37.75 7.70 15.56
CA PRO A 197 36.83 7.16 16.54
C PRO A 197 37.47 6.85 17.88
N GLY A 198 36.74 7.07 18.96
CA GLY A 198 37.11 6.66 20.29
C GLY A 198 36.60 5.28 20.67
N ILE A 199 36.49 5.02 21.95
CA ILE A 199 35.93 3.78 22.50
C ILE A 199 34.43 3.97 22.70
N PRO A 200 33.60 3.02 22.26
CA PRO A 200 32.15 3.04 22.50
C PRO A 200 31.85 3.02 24.02
N GLU A 201 30.86 3.81 24.46
CA GLU A 201 30.45 3.81 25.87
C GLU A 201 29.88 2.43 26.30
N ALA A 202 29.26 1.69 25.42
CA ALA A 202 28.86 0.33 25.69
C ALA A 202 30.02 -0.58 26.11
N MET A 203 31.20 -0.37 25.56
CA MET A 203 32.42 -1.09 26.00
C MET A 203 32.83 -0.72 27.41
N ASN A 204 32.74 0.55 27.80
CA ASN A 204 32.99 0.99 29.15
C ASN A 204 32.01 0.36 30.16
N VAL A 205 30.75 0.29 29.82
CA VAL A 205 29.72 -0.39 30.63
C VAL A 205 30.09 -1.86 30.82
N LEU A 206 30.44 -2.57 29.75
CA LEU A 206 30.86 -3.96 29.81
C LEU A 206 32.09 -4.16 30.72
N LEU A 207 33.11 -3.26 30.64
CA LEU A 207 34.27 -3.33 31.49
C LEU A 207 33.91 -3.12 32.96
N HIS A 208 33.00 -2.22 33.26
CA HIS A 208 32.52 -2.03 34.62
C HIS A 208 31.74 -3.23 35.16
N GLU A 209 30.91 -3.86 34.34
CA GLU A 209 30.21 -5.07 34.72
C GLU A 209 31.16 -6.23 34.98
N LEU A 210 32.18 -6.44 34.13
CA LEU A 210 33.21 -7.45 34.35
C LEU A 210 34.02 -7.20 35.64
N ARG A 211 34.34 -5.95 35.91
CA ARG A 211 34.99 -5.60 37.19
C ARG A 211 34.10 -5.82 38.39
N GLY A 212 32.78 -5.59 38.25
CA GLY A 212 31.80 -5.94 39.27
C GLY A 212 31.74 -7.43 39.59
N LEU A 213 32.07 -8.28 38.59
CA LEU A 213 32.26 -9.73 38.78
C LEU A 213 33.65 -10.12 39.29
N ALA A 214 34.41 -9.18 39.79
CA ALA A 214 35.79 -9.35 40.31
C ALA A 214 36.82 -9.74 39.24
N LEU A 215 36.54 -9.53 37.96
CA LEU A 215 37.50 -9.79 36.87
C LEU A 215 38.35 -8.51 36.64
N SER A 216 39.67 -8.66 36.58
CA SER A 216 40.59 -7.55 36.28
C SER A 216 40.81 -7.46 34.77
N VAL A 217 40.12 -6.51 34.13
CA VAL A 217 40.27 -6.24 32.69
C VAL A 217 40.91 -4.87 32.50
N LYS A 218 41.98 -4.82 31.71
CA LYS A 218 42.68 -3.58 31.30
C LYS A 218 42.71 -3.53 29.78
N LEU A 219 42.54 -2.32 29.25
CA LEU A 219 42.80 -2.00 27.84
C LEU A 219 44.24 -1.52 27.73
N GLU A 220 44.98 -2.06 26.80
CA GLU A 220 46.36 -1.61 26.45
C GLU A 220 46.32 -0.60 25.31
#